data_19c5bf50d416c7a0c137bc329e831c2d
#
_entry.id   19c5bf50d416c7a0c137bc329e831c2d
#
_cell.length_a   1.000
_cell.length_b   1.000
_cell.length_c   1.000
_cell.angle_alpha   90.00
_cell.angle_beta   90.00
_cell.angle_gamma   90.00
#
_symmetry.space_group_name_H-M   'P 1'
#
loop_
_entity.id
_entity.type
_entity.pdbx_description
1 polymer ?
#
loop_
_entity_poly.entity_id
_entity_poly.type
_entity_poly.pdbx_seq_one_letter_code
_entity_poly.pdbx_strand_id
1 'polypeptide(L)'
;ATLERSEAALNKVQAALLPLEEVETISTLAGYSLMTETEGASFGMGMINLTPWDQREQTAAELMSVYADRVAHIKDADIQFFLPPTVPGFGNASGFELRLQDKTAGTFAELDEVAKNFVAKLNADPRLTGVTSGFNPNFPQYLLRVDLAKAAKLGINVNESMETLQSYVGSFYSSNFVRFGQMYKVMLQAAPEYRMNPED
;
A
#
# COMPACT_ATOMS: atom_id res chain seq x y z
N ALA A 1 0.43 -8.65 8.38
CA ALA A 1 0.26 -7.51 9.30
C ALA A 1 -1.22 -7.16 9.40
N THR A 2 -1.66 -6.59 10.52
CA THR A 2 -2.99 -6.01 10.65
C THR A 2 -2.92 -4.50 10.38
N LEU A 3 -4.07 -3.88 10.13
CA LEU A 3 -4.15 -2.44 9.87
C LEU A 3 -3.63 -1.63 11.08
N GLU A 4 -3.95 -2.06 12.30
CA GLU A 4 -3.51 -1.43 13.56
C GLU A 4 -1.98 -1.47 13.70
N ARG A 5 -1.33 -2.56 13.26
CA ARG A 5 0.13 -2.65 13.27
C ARG A 5 0.77 -1.71 12.26
N SER A 6 0.17 -1.57 11.08
CA SER A 6 0.63 -0.63 10.06
C SER A 6 0.44 0.82 10.52
N GLU A 7 -0.69 1.13 11.14
CA GLU A 7 -0.93 2.43 11.79
C GLU A 7 0.08 2.72 12.91
N ALA A 8 0.34 1.74 13.78
CA ALA A 8 1.33 1.89 14.84
C ALA A 8 2.75 2.15 14.30
N ALA A 9 3.13 1.51 13.18
CA ALA A 9 4.41 1.77 12.52
C ALA A 9 4.46 3.20 11.94
N LEU A 10 3.39 3.64 11.26
CA LEU A 10 3.28 5.01 10.74
C LEU A 10 3.36 6.06 11.87
N ASN A 11 2.70 5.82 12.99
CA ASN A 11 2.76 6.71 14.15
C ASN A 11 4.18 6.83 14.73
N LYS A 12 4.96 5.74 14.73
CA LYS A 12 6.39 5.78 15.11
C LYS A 12 7.21 6.65 14.15
N VAL A 13 6.98 6.50 12.85
CA VAL A 13 7.65 7.32 11.82
C VAL A 13 7.29 8.79 12.00
N GLN A 14 6.00 9.09 12.17
CA GLN A 14 5.53 10.45 12.40
C GLN A 14 6.16 11.06 13.66
N ALA A 15 6.20 10.32 14.78
CA ALA A 15 6.80 10.79 16.02
C ALA A 15 8.31 11.03 15.89
N ALA A 16 9.01 10.28 15.03
CA ALA A 16 10.44 10.45 14.79
C ALA A 16 10.77 11.66 13.91
N LEU A 17 9.89 12.01 12.96
CA LEU A 17 10.16 13.03 11.94
C LEU A 17 9.49 14.37 12.21
N LEU A 18 8.29 14.41 12.81
CA LEU A 18 7.54 15.64 13.05
C LEU A 18 8.29 16.68 13.91
N PRO A 19 9.20 16.31 14.87
CA PRO A 19 9.95 17.29 15.63
C PRO A 19 11.09 17.98 14.87
N LEU A 20 11.36 17.59 13.61
CA LEU A 20 12.40 18.20 12.78
C LEU A 20 11.92 19.56 12.24
N GLU A 21 12.80 20.56 12.27
CA GLU A 21 12.49 21.94 11.87
C GLU A 21 12.08 22.06 10.39
N GLU A 22 12.59 21.15 9.56
CA GLU A 22 12.29 21.11 8.12
C GLU A 22 10.93 20.47 7.80
N VAL A 23 10.26 19.88 8.79
CA VAL A 23 8.97 19.22 8.64
C VAL A 23 7.84 20.12 9.13
N GLU A 24 6.98 20.56 8.22
CA GLU A 24 5.80 21.35 8.56
C GLU A 24 4.64 20.47 9.01
N THR A 25 4.30 19.45 8.21
CA THR A 25 3.22 18.51 8.53
C THR A 25 3.51 17.12 7.99
N ILE A 26 2.94 16.09 8.62
CA ILE A 26 2.95 14.73 8.12
C ILE A 26 1.52 14.21 8.11
N SER A 27 1.05 13.79 6.94
CA SER A 27 -0.22 13.07 6.76
C SER A 27 0.06 11.60 6.50
N THR A 28 -0.60 10.71 7.22
CA THR A 28 -0.41 9.26 7.07
C THR A 28 -1.70 8.56 6.67
N LEU A 29 -1.57 7.50 5.89
CA LEU A 29 -2.67 6.65 5.46
C LEU A 29 -2.24 5.18 5.62
N ALA A 30 -2.89 4.44 6.52
CA ALA A 30 -2.71 3.01 6.67
C ALA A 30 -3.60 2.25 5.70
N GLY A 31 -3.12 1.10 5.21
CA GLY A 31 -3.89 0.23 4.32
C GLY A 31 -3.75 0.52 2.83
N TYR A 32 -2.86 1.42 2.42
CA TYR A 32 -2.66 1.76 1.01
C TYR A 32 -1.19 1.96 0.67
N SER A 33 -0.79 1.52 -0.52
CA SER A 33 0.52 1.76 -1.13
C SER A 33 0.38 2.61 -2.38
N LEU A 34 0.95 3.82 -2.38
CA LEU A 34 0.97 4.70 -3.54
C LEU A 34 1.83 4.13 -4.68
N MET A 35 2.93 3.43 -4.34
CA MET A 35 3.87 2.90 -5.33
C MET A 35 3.28 1.77 -6.16
N THR A 36 2.50 0.90 -5.55
CA THR A 36 1.87 -0.24 -6.21
C THR A 36 0.39 -0.01 -6.53
N GLU A 37 -0.17 1.12 -6.08
CA GLU A 37 -1.60 1.48 -6.19
C GLU A 37 -2.52 0.36 -5.67
N THR A 38 -2.09 -0.30 -4.59
CA THR A 38 -2.80 -1.43 -4.01
C THR A 38 -3.24 -1.16 -2.59
N GLU A 39 -4.39 -1.74 -2.23
CA GLU A 39 -4.90 -1.75 -0.87
C GLU A 39 -4.47 -3.03 -0.15
N GLY A 40 -4.17 -2.92 1.14
CA GLY A 40 -3.83 -4.08 1.97
C GLY A 40 -3.38 -3.68 3.36
N ALA A 41 -3.79 -4.43 4.36
CA ALA A 41 -3.52 -4.14 5.75
C ALA A 41 -2.02 -4.03 6.13
N SER A 42 -1.13 -4.57 5.29
CA SER A 42 0.33 -4.48 5.49
C SER A 42 0.98 -3.24 4.88
N PHE A 43 0.21 -2.43 4.17
CA PHE A 43 0.72 -1.22 3.54
C PHE A 43 0.41 0.02 4.36
N GLY A 44 1.22 1.05 4.12
CA GLY A 44 1.00 2.37 4.63
C GLY A 44 1.81 3.39 3.85
N MET A 45 1.32 4.60 3.77
CA MET A 45 2.01 5.72 3.16
C MET A 45 1.98 6.95 4.06
N GLY A 46 2.96 7.82 3.88
CA GLY A 46 3.00 9.12 4.52
C GLY A 46 3.39 10.21 3.51
N MET A 47 2.74 11.35 3.61
CA MET A 47 3.12 12.55 2.90
C MET A 47 3.73 13.54 3.88
N ILE A 48 4.98 13.90 3.67
CA ILE A 48 5.73 14.85 4.48
C ILE A 48 5.73 16.19 3.75
N ASN A 49 5.08 17.18 4.31
CA ASN A 49 5.17 18.54 3.82
C ASN A 49 6.34 19.23 4.52
N LEU A 50 7.24 19.75 3.73
CA LEU A 50 8.41 20.46 4.22
C LEU A 50 8.10 21.93 4.43
N THR A 51 8.81 22.57 5.36
CA THR A 51 8.85 24.02 5.50
C THR A 51 9.24 24.65 4.15
N PRO A 52 8.79 25.89 3.86
CA PRO A 52 9.14 26.57 2.62
C PRO A 52 10.64 26.55 2.34
N TRP A 53 10.99 26.43 1.08
CA TRP A 53 12.38 26.25 0.62
C TRP A 53 13.32 27.42 0.96
N ASP A 54 12.76 28.61 1.16
CA ASP A 54 13.47 29.82 1.62
C ASP A 54 13.69 29.86 3.14
N GLN A 55 13.08 28.94 3.88
CA GLN A 55 13.18 28.82 5.34
C GLN A 55 13.98 27.58 5.78
N ARG A 56 14.54 26.81 4.84
CA ARG A 56 15.37 25.63 5.10
C ARG A 56 16.63 25.61 4.25
N GLU A 57 17.70 25.08 4.80
CA GLU A 57 19.01 25.00 4.10
C GLU A 57 19.08 23.77 3.19
N GLN A 58 18.45 22.65 3.61
CA GLN A 58 18.56 21.37 2.91
C GLN A 58 17.49 21.20 1.85
N THR A 59 17.88 20.59 0.75
CA THR A 59 16.95 20.19 -0.31
C THR A 59 16.11 18.97 0.11
N ALA A 60 14.98 18.76 -0.52
CA ALA A 60 14.16 17.58 -0.27
C ALA A 60 14.91 16.26 -0.53
N ALA A 61 15.83 16.25 -1.50
CA ALA A 61 16.65 15.08 -1.82
C ALA A 61 17.66 14.75 -0.70
N GLU A 62 18.29 15.76 -0.12
CA GLU A 62 19.22 15.60 1.01
C GLU A 62 18.48 15.12 2.26
N LEU A 63 17.29 15.65 2.51
CA LEU A 63 16.45 15.25 3.64
C LEU A 63 16.02 13.79 3.60
N MET A 64 15.89 13.16 2.43
CA MET A 64 15.56 11.74 2.34
C MET A 64 16.56 10.85 3.07
N SER A 65 17.85 11.14 2.97
CA SER A 65 18.89 10.38 3.69
C SER A 65 18.83 10.61 5.20
N VAL A 66 18.60 11.85 5.62
CA VAL A 66 18.42 12.21 7.03
C VAL A 66 17.21 11.49 7.64
N TYR A 67 16.10 11.46 6.91
CA TYR A 67 14.88 10.76 7.36
C TYR A 67 15.06 9.25 7.41
N ALA A 68 15.75 8.66 6.43
CA ALA A 68 16.06 7.24 6.43
C ALA A 68 16.90 6.85 7.66
N ASP A 69 17.92 7.62 7.99
CA ASP A 69 18.74 7.40 9.18
C ASP A 69 17.92 7.57 10.47
N ARG A 70 17.06 8.57 10.51
CA ARG A 70 16.24 8.89 11.68
C ARG A 70 15.26 7.76 12.02
N VAL A 71 14.69 7.09 11.01
CA VAL A 71 13.75 5.98 11.20
C VAL A 71 14.39 4.59 11.16
N ALA A 72 15.69 4.48 10.94
CA ALA A 72 16.41 3.20 10.79
C ALA A 72 16.27 2.25 12.00
N HIS A 73 15.93 2.79 13.18
CA HIS A 73 15.66 2.02 14.38
C HIS A 73 14.28 1.32 14.39
N ILE A 74 13.35 1.75 13.52
CA ILE A 74 12.01 1.17 13.41
C ILE A 74 12.12 -0.10 12.55
N LYS A 75 12.02 -1.28 13.19
CA LYS A 75 12.15 -2.58 12.54
C LYS A 75 10.81 -3.26 12.23
N ASP A 76 9.70 -2.59 12.54
CA ASP A 76 8.36 -3.12 12.35
C ASP A 76 7.88 -3.04 10.90
N ALA A 77 8.53 -2.21 10.08
CA ALA A 77 8.19 -1.98 8.68
C ALA A 77 9.45 -1.74 7.84
N ASP A 78 9.36 -2.00 6.55
CA ASP A 78 10.30 -1.51 5.53
C ASP A 78 9.87 -0.10 5.12
N ILE A 79 10.71 0.89 5.42
CA ILE A 79 10.40 2.31 5.23
C ILE A 79 11.27 2.86 4.11
N GLN A 80 10.61 3.38 3.09
CA GLN A 80 11.27 3.95 1.92
C GLN A 80 10.80 5.39 1.71
N PHE A 81 11.75 6.28 1.39
CA PHE A 81 11.46 7.67 1.07
C PHE A 81 11.68 7.91 -0.42
N PHE A 82 10.81 8.67 -1.04
CA PHE A 82 10.94 9.05 -2.43
C PHE A 82 10.32 10.44 -2.66
N LEU A 83 10.79 11.12 -3.69
CA LEU A 83 10.24 12.40 -4.12
C LEU A 83 9.07 12.18 -5.08
N PRO A 84 8.07 13.06 -5.06
CA PRO A 84 7.04 13.04 -6.08
C PRO A 84 7.65 13.29 -7.48
N PRO A 85 6.97 12.87 -8.55
CA PRO A 85 7.45 13.13 -9.90
C PRO A 85 7.52 14.64 -10.17
N THR A 86 8.53 15.05 -10.93
CA THR A 86 8.73 16.47 -11.29
C THR A 86 7.55 17.04 -12.09
N VAL A 87 6.88 16.17 -12.87
CA VAL A 87 5.68 16.52 -13.64
C VAL A 87 4.52 15.70 -13.11
N PRO A 88 3.46 16.33 -12.56
CA PRO A 88 2.29 15.60 -12.07
C PRO A 88 1.66 14.73 -13.16
N GLY A 89 1.30 13.49 -12.81
CA GLY A 89 0.69 12.52 -13.72
C GLY A 89 1.68 11.65 -14.50
N PHE A 90 2.98 11.84 -14.32
CA PHE A 90 4.01 10.99 -14.91
C PHE A 90 4.69 10.10 -13.85
N GLY A 91 4.00 9.02 -13.47
CA GLY A 91 4.46 8.09 -12.43
C GLY A 91 4.13 8.55 -11.00
N ASN A 92 4.50 7.72 -10.03
CA ASN A 92 4.22 7.93 -8.60
C ASN A 92 5.44 8.45 -7.81
N ALA A 93 6.63 8.37 -8.41
CA ALA A 93 7.87 8.89 -7.84
C ALA A 93 8.76 9.50 -8.94
N SER A 94 9.72 10.33 -8.53
CA SER A 94 10.76 10.81 -9.42
C SER A 94 11.71 9.67 -9.82
N GLY A 95 12.25 9.71 -11.05
CA GLY A 95 13.16 8.70 -11.56
C GLY A 95 12.56 7.93 -12.73
N PHE A 96 12.74 6.62 -12.77
CA PHE A 96 12.16 5.74 -13.78
C PHE A 96 11.36 4.60 -13.14
N GLU A 97 10.35 4.16 -13.85
CA GLU A 97 9.55 2.98 -13.51
C GLU A 97 9.81 1.87 -14.54
N LEU A 98 10.03 0.65 -14.05
CA LEU A 98 10.23 -0.52 -14.89
C LEU A 98 9.29 -1.63 -14.45
N ARG A 99 8.58 -2.23 -15.40
CA ARG A 99 7.67 -3.35 -15.16
C ARG A 99 8.32 -4.66 -15.58
N LEU A 100 8.66 -5.49 -14.60
CA LEU A 100 9.16 -6.84 -14.81
C LEU A 100 7.98 -7.79 -14.95
N GLN A 101 7.87 -8.48 -16.09
CA GLN A 101 6.80 -9.43 -16.36
C GLN A 101 7.35 -10.86 -16.41
N ASP A 102 6.73 -11.77 -15.68
CA ASP A 102 6.90 -13.21 -15.90
C ASP A 102 6.03 -13.68 -17.07
N LYS A 103 6.67 -14.30 -18.07
CA LYS A 103 6.00 -14.91 -19.23
C LYS A 103 6.06 -16.44 -19.18
N THR A 104 6.63 -17.01 -18.14
CA THR A 104 6.85 -18.46 -18.01
C THR A 104 5.76 -19.15 -17.20
N ALA A 105 4.83 -18.38 -16.60
CA ALA A 105 3.84 -18.85 -15.65
C ALA A 105 4.47 -19.57 -14.42
N GLY A 106 5.63 -19.09 -13.99
CA GLY A 106 6.33 -19.54 -12.80
C GLY A 106 5.59 -19.18 -11.50
N THR A 107 6.18 -19.55 -10.38
CA THR A 107 5.64 -19.22 -9.08
C THR A 107 5.96 -17.76 -8.68
N PHE A 108 5.16 -17.18 -7.80
CA PHE A 108 5.45 -15.85 -7.25
C PHE A 108 6.78 -15.78 -6.49
N ALA A 109 7.22 -16.90 -5.89
CA ALA A 109 8.51 -16.99 -5.21
C ALA A 109 9.69 -16.91 -6.21
N GLU A 110 9.59 -17.58 -7.35
CA GLU A 110 10.59 -17.49 -8.42
C GLU A 110 10.66 -16.08 -9.01
N LEU A 111 9.51 -15.45 -9.23
CA LEU A 111 9.46 -14.05 -9.69
C LEU A 111 10.11 -13.10 -8.67
N ASP A 112 9.89 -13.29 -7.38
CA ASP A 112 10.50 -12.50 -6.31
C ASP A 112 12.03 -12.63 -6.30
N GLU A 113 12.53 -13.86 -6.43
CA GLU A 113 13.98 -14.11 -6.51
C GLU A 113 14.61 -13.41 -7.73
N VAL A 114 13.98 -13.53 -8.89
CA VAL A 114 14.42 -12.84 -10.11
C VAL A 114 14.38 -11.33 -9.94
N ALA A 115 13.30 -10.80 -9.36
CA ALA A 115 13.15 -9.37 -9.11
C ALA A 115 14.22 -8.83 -8.15
N LYS A 116 14.48 -9.53 -7.04
CA LYS A 116 15.55 -9.17 -6.07
C LYS A 116 16.93 -9.18 -6.72
N ASN A 117 17.25 -10.21 -7.48
CA ASN A 117 18.52 -10.30 -8.20
C ASN A 117 18.66 -9.20 -9.25
N PHE A 118 17.58 -8.83 -9.91
CA PHE A 118 17.56 -7.75 -10.89
C PHE A 118 17.76 -6.40 -10.21
N VAL A 119 17.03 -6.11 -9.14
CA VAL A 119 17.19 -4.88 -8.33
C VAL A 119 18.63 -4.78 -7.79
N ALA A 120 19.21 -5.87 -7.29
CA ALA A 120 20.59 -5.88 -6.80
C ALA A 120 21.59 -5.51 -7.92
N LYS A 121 21.41 -6.03 -9.13
CA LYS A 121 22.23 -5.68 -10.29
C LYS A 121 22.08 -4.22 -10.71
N LEU A 122 20.87 -3.68 -10.68
CA LEU A 122 20.63 -2.27 -10.99
C LEU A 122 21.28 -1.35 -9.95
N ASN A 123 21.18 -1.68 -8.67
CA ASN A 123 21.81 -0.90 -7.61
C ASN A 123 23.36 -1.00 -7.61
N ALA A 124 23.93 -1.99 -8.28
CA ALA A 124 25.37 -2.10 -8.50
C ALA A 124 25.88 -1.20 -9.65
N ASP A 125 24.99 -0.66 -10.49
CA ASP A 125 25.37 0.27 -11.56
C ASP A 125 25.53 1.68 -10.97
N PRO A 126 26.72 2.31 -11.11
CA PRO A 126 26.98 3.63 -10.52
C PRO A 126 26.14 4.77 -11.10
N ARG A 127 25.42 4.55 -12.19
CA ARG A 127 24.51 5.51 -12.81
C ARG A 127 23.11 5.50 -12.17
N LEU A 128 22.80 4.49 -11.35
CA LEU A 128 21.50 4.29 -10.73
C LEU A 128 21.64 4.33 -9.21
N THR A 129 20.62 4.83 -8.56
CA THR A 129 20.55 4.87 -7.09
C THR A 129 19.12 4.67 -6.62
N GLY A 130 18.95 3.98 -5.49
CA GLY A 130 17.65 3.84 -4.85
C GLY A 130 16.65 2.99 -5.62
N VAL A 131 17.11 2.01 -6.43
CA VAL A 131 16.20 1.08 -7.14
C VAL A 131 15.59 0.12 -6.14
N THR A 132 14.27 0.07 -6.12
CA THR A 132 13.47 -0.77 -5.21
C THR A 132 12.39 -1.53 -5.94
N SER A 133 11.83 -2.56 -5.31
CA SER A 133 10.66 -3.30 -5.79
C SER A 133 9.64 -3.39 -4.66
N GLY A 134 8.40 -3.05 -4.94
CA GLY A 134 7.27 -3.20 -4.00
C GLY A 134 6.61 -4.59 -4.06
N PHE A 135 7.14 -5.52 -4.88
CA PHE A 135 6.56 -6.84 -5.02
C PHE A 135 6.77 -7.68 -3.73
N ASN A 136 5.68 -8.23 -3.20
CA ASN A 136 5.70 -9.10 -2.03
C ASN A 136 4.94 -10.39 -2.32
N PRO A 137 5.63 -11.55 -2.48
CA PRO A 137 5.00 -12.83 -2.76
C PRO A 137 4.27 -13.42 -1.54
N ASN A 138 4.56 -12.92 -0.34
CA ASN A 138 4.01 -13.44 0.92
C ASN A 138 2.74 -12.70 1.35
N PHE A 139 1.92 -12.26 0.41
CA PHE A 139 0.63 -11.68 0.69
C PHE A 139 -0.42 -12.81 0.77
N PRO A 140 -0.84 -13.25 1.97
CA PRO A 140 -1.79 -14.35 2.11
C PRO A 140 -3.15 -13.95 1.56
N GLN A 141 -3.70 -14.78 0.69
CA GLN A 141 -5.03 -14.61 0.11
C GLN A 141 -5.82 -15.90 0.29
N TYR A 142 -7.11 -15.77 0.57
CA TYR A 142 -8.05 -16.88 0.54
C TYR A 142 -8.70 -16.96 -0.84
N LEU A 143 -8.65 -18.15 -1.45
CA LEU A 143 -9.39 -18.42 -2.67
C LEU A 143 -10.74 -19.03 -2.30
N LEU A 144 -11.81 -18.26 -2.48
CA LEU A 144 -13.17 -18.77 -2.30
C LEU A 144 -13.61 -19.54 -3.54
N ARG A 145 -14.01 -20.78 -3.36
CA ARG A 145 -14.58 -21.63 -4.41
C ARG A 145 -15.99 -22.05 -4.04
N VAL A 146 -16.96 -21.71 -4.87
CA VAL A 146 -18.33 -22.20 -4.70
C VAL A 146 -18.47 -23.58 -5.33
N ASP A 147 -19.00 -24.55 -4.57
CA ASP A 147 -19.41 -25.84 -5.11
C ASP A 147 -20.70 -25.70 -5.90
N LEU A 148 -20.57 -25.56 -7.22
CA LEU A 148 -21.69 -25.34 -8.13
C LEU A 148 -22.68 -26.51 -8.12
N ALA A 149 -22.20 -27.75 -7.98
CA ALA A 149 -23.04 -28.94 -7.97
C ALA A 149 -23.92 -29.00 -6.71
N LYS A 150 -23.33 -28.65 -5.56
CA LYS A 150 -24.05 -28.57 -4.29
C LYS A 150 -25.02 -27.41 -4.28
N ALA A 151 -24.62 -26.24 -4.75
CA ALA A 151 -25.49 -25.07 -4.87
C ALA A 151 -26.73 -25.38 -5.73
N ALA A 152 -26.55 -26.00 -6.90
CA ALA A 152 -27.63 -26.40 -7.78
C ALA A 152 -28.60 -27.40 -7.11
N LYS A 153 -28.09 -28.41 -6.38
CA LYS A 153 -28.91 -29.38 -5.64
C LYS A 153 -29.72 -28.72 -4.52
N LEU A 154 -29.20 -27.66 -3.91
CA LEU A 154 -29.88 -26.93 -2.85
C LEU A 154 -30.80 -25.81 -3.39
N GLY A 155 -30.83 -25.58 -4.69
CA GLY A 155 -31.59 -24.50 -5.31
C GLY A 155 -31.02 -23.12 -5.01
N ILE A 156 -29.76 -23.03 -4.67
CA ILE A 156 -29.08 -21.76 -4.34
C ILE A 156 -28.60 -21.08 -5.61
N ASN A 157 -28.97 -19.81 -5.78
CA ASN A 157 -28.45 -18.98 -6.85
C ASN A 157 -27.01 -18.54 -6.55
N VAL A 158 -26.09 -18.93 -7.43
CA VAL A 158 -24.66 -18.64 -7.24
C VAL A 158 -24.38 -17.14 -7.28
N ASN A 159 -25.06 -16.38 -8.16
CA ASN A 159 -24.84 -14.92 -8.25
C ASN A 159 -25.29 -14.22 -6.96
N GLU A 160 -26.46 -14.54 -6.43
CA GLU A 160 -26.95 -13.98 -5.16
C GLU A 160 -26.03 -14.34 -3.99
N SER A 161 -25.47 -15.55 -3.99
CA SER A 161 -24.48 -15.96 -2.99
C SER A 161 -23.20 -15.14 -3.09
N MET A 162 -22.70 -14.89 -4.30
CA MET A 162 -21.50 -14.08 -4.51
C MET A 162 -21.72 -12.60 -4.16
N GLU A 163 -22.90 -12.04 -4.45
CA GLU A 163 -23.28 -10.68 -4.03
C GLU A 163 -23.38 -10.56 -2.51
N THR A 164 -23.92 -11.57 -1.86
CA THR A 164 -23.97 -11.64 -0.40
C THR A 164 -22.56 -11.67 0.19
N LEU A 165 -21.67 -12.55 -0.30
CA LEU A 165 -20.28 -12.63 0.12
C LEU A 165 -19.52 -11.33 -0.12
N GLN A 166 -19.77 -10.68 -1.26
CA GLN A 166 -19.19 -9.37 -1.54
C GLN A 166 -19.64 -8.33 -0.50
N SER A 167 -20.91 -8.33 -0.13
CA SER A 167 -21.44 -7.42 0.90
C SER A 167 -20.84 -7.68 2.27
N TYR A 168 -20.57 -8.95 2.60
CA TYR A 168 -19.98 -9.33 3.88
C TYR A 168 -18.50 -8.99 3.96
N VAL A 169 -17.70 -9.42 2.98
CA VAL A 169 -16.24 -9.39 3.04
C VAL A 169 -15.67 -8.16 2.30
N GLY A 170 -16.17 -7.89 1.09
CA GLY A 170 -15.59 -6.90 0.17
C GLY A 170 -16.20 -5.51 0.24
N SER A 171 -17.28 -5.34 0.98
CA SER A 171 -18.18 -4.18 0.99
C SER A 171 -19.01 -4.00 -0.28
N PHE A 172 -20.23 -3.51 -0.11
CA PHE A 172 -21.19 -3.21 -1.16
C PHE A 172 -21.41 -1.70 -1.26
N TYR A 173 -21.16 -1.14 -2.42
CA TYR A 173 -21.49 0.26 -2.69
C TYR A 173 -23.01 0.41 -2.89
N SER A 174 -23.66 1.14 -1.98
CA SER A 174 -25.12 1.30 -1.99
C SER A 174 -25.56 2.59 -2.69
N SER A 175 -24.96 3.73 -2.33
CA SER A 175 -25.38 5.03 -2.83
C SER A 175 -24.35 6.12 -2.53
N ASN A 176 -24.68 7.36 -2.92
CA ASN A 176 -23.93 8.54 -2.50
C ASN A 176 -24.82 9.46 -1.66
N PHE A 177 -24.18 10.25 -0.81
CA PHE A 177 -24.82 11.42 -0.20
C PHE A 177 -23.91 12.64 -0.33
N VAL A 178 -24.52 13.82 -0.36
CA VAL A 178 -23.80 15.09 -0.40
C VAL A 178 -23.80 15.73 0.97
N ARG A 179 -22.64 16.09 1.49
CA ARG A 179 -22.50 16.83 2.75
C ARG A 179 -21.30 17.79 2.64
N PHE A 180 -21.47 18.99 3.14
CA PHE A 180 -20.41 20.03 3.08
C PHE A 180 -19.90 20.34 1.66
N GLY A 181 -20.76 20.24 0.65
CA GLY A 181 -20.40 20.46 -0.75
C GLY A 181 -19.57 19.33 -1.40
N GLN A 182 -19.36 18.22 -0.70
CA GLN A 182 -18.65 17.04 -1.21
C GLN A 182 -19.56 15.82 -1.28
N MET A 183 -19.29 14.94 -2.23
CA MET A 183 -20.00 13.68 -2.42
C MET A 183 -19.27 12.55 -1.68
N TYR A 184 -19.99 11.85 -0.82
CA TYR A 184 -19.50 10.71 -0.05
C TYR A 184 -20.18 9.43 -0.51
N LYS A 185 -19.43 8.34 -0.59
CA LYS A 185 -19.96 7.01 -0.89
C LYS A 185 -20.52 6.36 0.38
N VAL A 186 -21.67 5.70 0.25
CA VAL A 186 -22.22 4.83 1.29
C VAL A 186 -21.81 3.40 0.97
N MET A 187 -20.97 2.83 1.80
CA MET A 187 -20.50 1.45 1.69
C MET A 187 -21.12 0.62 2.81
N LEU A 188 -21.66 -0.55 2.47
CA LEU A 188 -22.22 -1.52 3.40
C LEU A 188 -21.26 -2.70 3.52
N GLN A 189 -21.01 -3.13 4.75
CA GLN A 189 -20.17 -4.29 5.03
C GLN A 189 -20.65 -4.94 6.33
N ALA A 190 -20.46 -6.27 6.47
CA ALA A 190 -20.72 -6.92 7.74
C ALA A 190 -19.80 -6.36 8.83
N ALA A 191 -20.30 -6.31 10.06
CA ALA A 191 -19.47 -5.91 11.20
C ALA A 191 -18.31 -6.89 11.39
N PRO A 192 -17.15 -6.43 11.91
CA PRO A 192 -15.93 -7.23 11.97
C PRO A 192 -16.13 -8.62 12.60
N GLU A 193 -16.94 -8.73 13.64
CA GLU A 193 -17.24 -9.97 14.36
C GLU A 193 -17.88 -11.07 13.49
N TYR A 194 -18.45 -10.71 12.34
CA TYR A 194 -19.11 -11.67 11.40
C TYR A 194 -18.27 -11.93 10.14
N ARG A 195 -16.99 -11.53 10.11
CA ARG A 195 -16.10 -11.70 8.96
C ARG A 195 -14.63 -11.87 9.31
N MET A 196 -14.32 -12.13 10.58
CA MET A 196 -12.92 -12.27 11.04
C MET A 196 -12.32 -13.61 10.67
N ASN A 197 -13.12 -14.65 10.63
CA ASN A 197 -12.67 -16.00 10.30
C ASN A 197 -13.34 -16.50 9.03
N PRO A 198 -12.67 -17.39 8.27
CA PRO A 198 -13.26 -18.00 7.07
C PRO A 198 -14.51 -18.86 7.34
N GLU A 199 -14.78 -19.16 8.62
CA GLU A 199 -15.86 -20.04 9.09
C GLU A 199 -17.09 -19.23 9.59
N ASP A 200 -17.01 -17.89 9.63
CA ASP A 200 -18.08 -16.98 10.09
C ASP A 200 -19.27 -16.85 9.07
#